data_a9dd9dc7f03be9adeea92deb7c0d0822
#
_entry.id   a9dd9dc7f03be9adeea92deb7c0d0822
#
_cell.length_a   1.000
_cell.length_b   1.000
_cell.length_c   1.000
_cell.angle_alpha   90.00
_cell.angle_beta   90.00
_cell.angle_gamma   90.00
#
_symmetry.space_group_name_H-M   'P 1'
#
loop_
_entity.id
_entity.type
_entity.pdbx_description
1 polymer ?
#
loop_
_entity_poly.entity_id
_entity_poly.type
_entity_poly.pdbx_seq_one_letter_code
_entity_poly.pdbx_strand_id
1 'polypeptide(L)'
;DSSTSRGLGDVYKRQKYYNPQAPGDQNSGMNIITMRYADILLMYAEAVHETSGMTEEVWNKTIRPIRERAGFTADAALNFPAGKSKEEMRQIIRDERRVEMAMEGLRWYDIKRWKAGNEYLSGKVRGASFVDENKLDTRKFEEARDYLWAVPISEINLNPNLAPNNPGYGN
;
A
#
# COMPACT_ATOMS: atom_id res chain seq x y z
N ASP A 1 35.57 -8.51 -0.25
CA ASP A 1 34.64 -8.80 0.82
C ASP A 1 33.20 -8.47 0.38
N SER A 2 32.53 -9.44 -0.24
CA SER A 2 31.22 -9.26 -0.84
C SER A 2 30.05 -9.18 0.18
N SER A 3 30.35 -9.29 1.45
CA SER A 3 29.37 -9.27 2.55
C SER A 3 28.91 -7.85 2.92
N THR A 4 29.76 -6.86 2.72
CA THR A 4 29.47 -5.45 3.06
C THR A 4 28.53 -4.76 2.09
N SER A 5 28.50 -5.15 0.82
CA SER A 5 27.59 -4.55 -0.16
C SER A 5 26.14 -5.07 -0.06
N ARG A 6 25.93 -6.28 0.46
CA ARG A 6 24.58 -6.80 0.74
C ARG A 6 23.96 -6.16 1.98
N GLY A 7 24.76 -5.84 2.99
CA GLY A 7 24.28 -5.26 4.24
C GLY A 7 23.68 -3.86 4.08
N LEU A 8 24.33 -2.99 3.34
CA LEU A 8 23.86 -1.61 3.15
C LEU A 8 22.54 -1.53 2.35
N GLY A 9 22.41 -2.29 1.25
CA GLY A 9 21.19 -2.29 0.45
C GLY A 9 19.98 -2.86 1.17
N ASP A 10 20.16 -3.88 1.98
CA ASP A 10 19.08 -4.50 2.76
C ASP A 10 18.70 -3.67 3.99
N VAL A 11 19.65 -3.00 4.63
CA VAL A 11 19.41 -2.09 5.76
C VAL A 11 18.50 -0.93 5.32
N TYR A 12 18.79 -0.27 4.21
CA TYR A 12 17.97 0.83 3.71
C TYR A 12 16.57 0.39 3.27
N LYS A 13 16.42 -0.80 2.72
CA LYS A 13 15.13 -1.35 2.28
C LYS A 13 14.23 -1.79 3.43
N ARG A 14 14.82 -2.14 4.58
CA ARG A 14 14.10 -2.70 5.75
C ARG A 14 14.12 -1.80 6.98
N GLN A 15 14.45 -0.52 6.83
CA GLN A 15 14.58 0.40 7.97
C GLN A 15 13.36 0.47 8.87
N LYS A 16 12.15 0.29 8.34
CA LYS A 16 10.91 0.28 9.13
C LYS A 16 10.86 -0.87 10.16
N TYR A 17 11.57 -1.96 9.91
CA TYR A 17 11.59 -3.18 10.73
C TYR A 17 13.00 -3.58 11.15
N TYR A 18 13.95 -2.65 11.04
CA TYR A 18 15.34 -2.93 11.38
C TYR A 18 15.61 -2.51 12.82
N ASN A 19 16.08 -3.46 13.63
CA ASN A 19 16.63 -3.19 14.95
C ASN A 19 18.14 -3.47 14.93
N PRO A 20 19.01 -2.43 14.97
CA PRO A 20 20.45 -2.60 14.96
C PRO A 20 20.99 -3.27 16.24
N GLN A 21 20.19 -3.35 17.29
CA GLN A 21 20.55 -3.97 18.57
C GLN A 21 19.98 -5.38 18.72
N ALA A 22 19.33 -5.92 17.67
CA ALA A 22 18.80 -7.28 17.73
C ALA A 22 19.94 -8.30 17.84
N PRO A 23 19.93 -9.19 18.85
CA PRO A 23 20.93 -10.23 18.98
C PRO A 23 20.68 -11.34 17.96
N GLY A 24 21.45 -11.37 16.85
CA GLY A 24 21.51 -12.53 15.94
C GLY A 24 20.23 -12.86 15.15
N ASP A 25 20.33 -13.88 14.34
CA ASP A 25 19.59 -14.09 13.12
C ASP A 25 18.07 -14.30 13.18
N GLN A 26 17.40 -14.47 14.25
CA GLN A 26 15.96 -14.79 14.19
C GLN A 26 15.13 -14.25 15.38
N ASN A 27 15.76 -13.61 16.34
CA ASN A 27 15.08 -13.07 17.50
C ASN A 27 15.19 -11.53 17.53
N SER A 28 14.16 -10.87 17.10
CA SER A 28 14.03 -9.41 17.28
C SER A 28 13.07 -9.13 18.43
N GLY A 29 13.52 -8.36 19.43
CA GLY A 29 12.66 -7.82 20.48
C GLY A 29 11.79 -6.64 20.00
N MET A 30 11.74 -6.39 18.70
CA MET A 30 10.93 -5.29 18.14
C MET A 30 9.47 -5.70 18.09
N ASN A 31 8.62 -4.84 18.65
CA ASN A 31 7.18 -5.03 18.56
C ASN A 31 6.68 -4.92 17.12
N ILE A 32 5.73 -5.77 16.75
CA ILE A 32 5.04 -5.66 15.47
C ILE A 32 4.18 -4.40 15.50
N ILE A 33 4.43 -3.51 14.53
CA ILE A 33 3.65 -2.29 14.38
C ILE A 33 2.34 -2.65 13.68
N THR A 34 1.24 -2.63 14.41
CA THR A 34 -0.11 -2.89 13.86
C THR A 34 -0.74 -1.65 13.24
N MET A 35 -0.44 -0.48 13.79
CA MET A 35 -0.92 0.81 13.31
C MET A 35 0.09 1.89 13.70
N ARG A 36 0.28 2.89 12.85
CA ARG A 36 1.16 4.02 13.14
C ARG A 36 0.50 5.34 12.77
N TYR A 37 0.98 6.41 13.35
CA TYR A 37 0.37 7.74 13.23
C TYR A 37 0.25 8.23 11.78
N ALA A 38 1.22 7.91 10.91
CA ALA A 38 1.13 8.25 9.49
C ALA A 38 -0.07 7.60 8.79
N ASP A 39 -0.48 6.38 9.18
CA ASP A 39 -1.69 5.74 8.68
C ASP A 39 -2.94 6.54 9.03
N ILE A 40 -3.05 6.98 10.28
CA ILE A 40 -4.17 7.83 10.75
C ILE A 40 -4.21 9.15 9.98
N LEU A 41 -3.06 9.81 9.79
CA LEU A 41 -2.98 11.07 9.04
C LEU A 41 -3.45 10.89 7.59
N LEU A 42 -3.05 9.80 6.94
CA LEU A 42 -3.44 9.52 5.55
C LEU A 42 -4.90 9.10 5.42
N MET A 43 -5.44 8.35 6.39
CA MET A 43 -6.88 8.06 6.44
C MET A 43 -7.70 9.33 6.62
N TYR A 44 -7.27 10.22 7.51
CA TYR A 44 -7.93 11.50 7.72
C TYR A 44 -7.87 12.39 6.46
N ALA A 45 -6.70 12.49 5.82
CA ALA A 45 -6.53 13.22 4.57
C ALA A 45 -7.49 12.71 3.47
N GLU A 46 -7.57 11.40 3.30
CA GLU A 46 -8.46 10.78 2.32
C GLU A 46 -9.93 11.04 2.67
N ALA A 47 -10.35 10.83 3.91
CA ALA A 47 -11.74 11.02 4.33
C ALA A 47 -12.21 12.47 4.14
N VAL A 48 -11.40 13.45 4.54
CA VAL A 48 -11.72 14.87 4.33
C VAL A 48 -11.78 15.21 2.85
N HIS A 49 -10.81 14.72 2.06
CA HIS A 49 -10.80 14.97 0.62
C HIS A 49 -12.05 14.45 -0.07
N GLU A 50 -12.51 13.24 0.27
CA GLU A 50 -13.69 12.64 -0.37
C GLU A 50 -14.99 13.35 0.03
N THR A 51 -15.08 13.86 1.24
CA THR A 51 -16.28 14.53 1.77
C THR A 51 -16.35 16.01 1.38
N SER A 52 -15.35 16.80 1.77
CA SER A 52 -15.35 18.27 1.66
C SER A 52 -14.26 18.85 0.76
N GLY A 53 -13.36 18.01 0.25
CA GLY A 53 -12.20 18.44 -0.51
C GLY A 53 -10.98 18.73 0.39
N MET A 54 -9.79 18.55 -0.17
CA MET A 54 -8.52 18.84 0.52
C MET A 54 -8.33 20.35 0.61
N THR A 55 -8.01 20.82 1.82
CA THR A 55 -7.62 22.20 2.08
C THR A 55 -6.13 22.29 2.44
N GLU A 56 -5.56 23.49 2.32
CA GLU A 56 -4.17 23.72 2.73
C GLU A 56 -3.97 23.43 4.23
N GLU A 57 -4.95 23.73 5.08
CA GLU A 57 -4.90 23.42 6.51
C GLU A 57 -4.79 21.91 6.75
N VAL A 58 -5.62 21.13 6.08
CA VAL A 58 -5.60 19.65 6.21
C VAL A 58 -4.32 19.08 5.64
N TRP A 59 -3.84 19.58 4.50
CA TRP A 59 -2.54 19.21 3.93
C TRP A 59 -1.40 19.43 4.91
N ASN A 60 -1.33 20.61 5.51
CA ASN A 60 -0.30 20.98 6.47
C ASN A 60 -0.35 20.15 7.77
N LYS A 61 -1.51 19.60 8.12
CA LYS A 61 -1.67 18.70 9.27
C LYS A 61 -1.39 17.23 8.94
N THR A 62 -1.42 16.84 7.68
CA THR A 62 -1.41 15.43 7.28
C THR A 62 -0.21 15.07 6.39
N ILE A 63 -0.23 15.48 5.14
CA ILE A 63 0.77 15.06 4.14
C ILE A 63 2.11 15.77 4.35
N ARG A 64 2.09 17.06 4.61
CA ARG A 64 3.31 17.84 4.83
C ARG A 64 4.21 17.26 5.93
N PRO A 65 3.74 16.94 7.15
CA PRO A 65 4.59 16.37 8.20
C PRO A 65 5.18 15.00 7.82
N ILE A 66 4.46 14.21 7.04
CA ILE A 66 4.94 12.92 6.54
C ILE A 66 6.14 13.15 5.60
N ARG A 67 6.02 14.10 4.68
CA ARG A 67 7.09 14.43 3.72
C ARG A 67 8.30 15.06 4.40
N GLU A 68 8.08 15.98 5.35
CA GLU A 68 9.15 16.59 6.17
C GLU A 68 9.93 15.50 6.92
N ARG A 69 9.25 14.58 7.57
CA ARG A 69 9.87 13.43 8.23
C ARG A 69 10.65 12.53 7.26
N ALA A 70 10.16 12.37 6.03
CA ALA A 70 10.84 11.61 4.99
C ALA A 70 12.05 12.33 4.37
N GLY A 71 12.33 13.59 4.79
CA GLY A 71 13.49 14.36 4.36
C GLY A 71 13.26 15.25 3.16
N PHE A 72 12.02 15.49 2.76
CA PHE A 72 11.73 16.49 1.73
C PHE A 72 11.96 17.89 2.29
N THR A 73 12.67 18.73 1.52
CA THR A 73 12.99 20.11 1.89
C THR A 73 12.53 21.13 0.83
N ALA A 74 12.21 20.67 -0.37
CA ALA A 74 11.78 21.55 -1.44
C ALA A 74 10.33 22.03 -1.25
N ASP A 75 10.10 23.33 -1.37
CA ASP A 75 8.78 23.94 -1.27
C ASP A 75 7.75 23.29 -2.20
N ALA A 76 8.13 22.97 -3.42
CA ALA A 76 7.25 22.30 -4.39
C ALA A 76 6.77 20.93 -3.92
N ALA A 77 7.51 20.27 -3.04
CA ALA A 77 7.11 18.97 -2.47
C ALA A 77 6.29 19.11 -1.18
N LEU A 78 6.55 20.18 -0.41
CA LEU A 78 5.94 20.40 0.91
C LEU A 78 4.65 21.21 0.86
N ASN A 79 4.57 22.20 -0.03
CA ASN A 79 3.46 23.11 -0.07
C ASN A 79 2.21 22.45 -0.68
N PHE A 80 1.04 22.94 -0.27
CA PHE A 80 -0.24 22.50 -0.80
C PHE A 80 -0.30 22.75 -2.33
N PRO A 81 -0.56 21.72 -3.15
CA PRO A 81 -0.61 21.88 -4.60
C PRO A 81 -1.95 22.48 -5.03
N ALA A 82 -2.09 23.79 -4.89
CA ALA A 82 -3.31 24.51 -5.26
C ALA A 82 -3.67 24.32 -6.75
N GLY A 83 -4.97 24.41 -7.05
CA GLY A 83 -5.47 24.31 -8.43
C GLY A 83 -5.61 22.90 -8.99
N LYS A 84 -5.34 21.88 -8.19
CA LYS A 84 -5.59 20.49 -8.57
C LYS A 84 -7.07 20.14 -8.55
N SER A 85 -7.51 19.38 -9.54
CA SER A 85 -8.86 18.82 -9.55
C SER A 85 -9.03 17.81 -8.41
N LYS A 86 -10.29 17.47 -8.11
CA LYS A 86 -10.61 16.44 -7.09
C LYS A 86 -9.92 15.10 -7.41
N GLU A 87 -9.92 14.70 -8.67
CA GLU A 87 -9.30 13.44 -9.09
C GLU A 87 -7.75 13.47 -8.97
N GLU A 88 -7.12 14.57 -9.40
CA GLU A 88 -5.67 14.72 -9.26
C GLU A 88 -5.25 14.72 -7.80
N MET A 89 -6.00 15.41 -6.93
CA MET A 89 -5.71 15.43 -5.50
C MET A 89 -5.91 14.05 -4.85
N ARG A 90 -6.98 13.33 -5.24
CA ARG A 90 -7.21 11.94 -4.84
C ARG A 90 -6.02 11.07 -5.20
N GLN A 91 -5.51 11.20 -6.42
CA GLN A 91 -4.34 10.43 -6.85
C GLN A 91 -3.08 10.76 -6.05
N ILE A 92 -2.85 12.03 -5.75
CA ILE A 92 -1.74 12.47 -4.89
C ILE A 92 -1.83 11.81 -3.50
N ILE A 93 -3.01 11.82 -2.87
CA ILE A 93 -3.22 11.21 -1.55
C ILE A 93 -2.99 9.69 -1.60
N ARG A 94 -3.51 9.02 -2.63
CA ARG A 94 -3.33 7.57 -2.83
C ARG A 94 -1.86 7.20 -3.09
N ASP A 95 -1.14 8.02 -3.82
CA ASP A 95 0.28 7.80 -4.09
C ASP A 95 1.13 8.06 -2.83
N GLU A 96 0.83 9.08 -2.06
CA GLU A 96 1.46 9.31 -0.76
C GLU A 96 1.26 8.11 0.17
N ARG A 97 0.02 7.62 0.27
CA ARG A 97 -0.29 6.43 1.07
C ARG A 97 0.45 5.18 0.55
N ARG A 98 0.52 5.00 -0.76
CA ARG A 98 1.26 3.88 -1.37
C ARG A 98 2.73 3.89 -1.00
N VAL A 99 3.36 5.06 -1.04
CA VAL A 99 4.80 5.20 -0.76
C VAL A 99 5.05 5.09 0.75
N GLU A 100 4.28 5.80 1.56
CA GLU A 100 4.46 5.84 3.01
C GLU A 100 4.17 4.50 3.67
N MET A 101 3.14 3.77 3.21
CA MET A 101 2.73 2.49 3.77
C MET A 101 3.34 1.29 3.03
N ALA A 102 4.37 1.53 2.21
CA ALA A 102 5.05 0.45 1.48
C ALA A 102 5.62 -0.61 2.44
N MET A 103 5.48 -1.89 2.11
CA MET A 103 5.92 -3.05 2.89
C MET A 103 5.15 -3.30 4.19
N GLU A 104 4.00 -2.63 4.40
CA GLU A 104 3.16 -2.80 5.60
C GLU A 104 1.89 -3.64 5.35
N GLY A 105 1.76 -4.25 4.18
CA GLY A 105 0.66 -5.16 3.84
C GLY A 105 -0.68 -4.49 3.51
N LEU A 106 -0.76 -3.15 3.57
CA LEU A 106 -2.04 -2.42 3.44
C LEU A 106 -2.49 -2.22 1.99
N ARG A 107 -1.56 -2.25 1.02
CA ARG A 107 -1.85 -1.90 -0.39
C ARG A 107 -2.97 -2.72 -1.01
N TRP A 108 -3.03 -4.02 -0.72
CA TRP A 108 -4.07 -4.90 -1.23
C TRP A 108 -5.48 -4.45 -0.78
N TYR A 109 -5.61 -4.13 0.49
CA TYR A 109 -6.88 -3.66 1.06
C TYR A 109 -7.27 -2.30 0.51
N ASP A 110 -6.32 -1.38 0.34
CA ASP A 110 -6.55 -0.06 -0.27
C ASP A 110 -7.10 -0.21 -1.69
N ILE A 111 -6.48 -1.00 -2.55
CA ILE A 111 -6.93 -1.23 -3.93
C ILE A 111 -8.34 -1.82 -3.95
N LYS A 112 -8.65 -2.75 -3.06
CA LYS A 112 -9.98 -3.36 -2.99
C LYS A 112 -11.05 -2.38 -2.52
N ARG A 113 -10.80 -1.60 -1.47
CA ARG A 113 -11.76 -0.61 -0.97
C ARG A 113 -11.98 0.56 -1.94
N TRP A 114 -10.98 0.92 -2.73
CA TRP A 114 -11.11 1.93 -3.79
C TRP A 114 -11.80 1.39 -5.05
N LYS A 115 -12.10 0.11 -5.13
CA LYS A 115 -12.59 -0.56 -6.34
C LYS A 115 -11.68 -0.35 -7.55
N ALA A 116 -10.38 -0.31 -7.33
CA ALA A 116 -9.36 -0.02 -8.33
C ALA A 116 -8.57 -1.28 -8.76
N GLY A 117 -9.18 -2.47 -8.64
CA GLY A 117 -8.54 -3.74 -8.95
C GLY A 117 -8.07 -3.84 -10.40
N ASN A 118 -8.90 -3.46 -11.35
CA ASN A 118 -8.53 -3.48 -12.76
C ASN A 118 -7.37 -2.53 -13.08
N GLU A 119 -7.33 -1.36 -12.46
CA GLU A 119 -6.28 -0.35 -12.69
C GLU A 119 -4.92 -0.83 -12.19
N TYR A 120 -4.86 -1.39 -10.98
CA TYR A 120 -3.59 -1.68 -10.31
C TYR A 120 -3.18 -3.16 -10.34
N LEU A 121 -4.11 -4.08 -10.54
CA LEU A 121 -3.87 -5.52 -10.44
C LEU A 121 -4.00 -6.26 -11.78
N SER A 122 -4.36 -5.57 -12.85
CA SER A 122 -4.37 -6.12 -14.22
C SER A 122 -3.18 -5.62 -15.03
N GLY A 123 -2.88 -6.34 -16.12
CA GLY A 123 -1.83 -5.98 -17.05
C GLY A 123 -0.49 -6.63 -16.76
N LYS A 124 0.47 -6.31 -17.63
CA LYS A 124 1.80 -6.92 -17.60
C LYS A 124 2.58 -6.47 -16.35
N VAL A 125 3.20 -7.42 -15.68
CA VAL A 125 4.10 -7.13 -14.57
C VAL A 125 5.30 -6.36 -15.12
N ARG A 126 5.67 -5.26 -14.47
CA ARG A 126 6.85 -4.49 -14.81
C ARG A 126 8.01 -4.91 -13.92
N GLY A 127 9.17 -5.10 -14.52
CA GLY A 127 10.42 -5.40 -13.84
C GLY A 127 11.43 -4.26 -13.95
N ALA A 128 12.62 -4.49 -13.43
CA ALA A 128 13.75 -3.60 -13.65
C ALA A 128 14.14 -3.59 -15.15
N SER A 129 14.76 -2.51 -15.62
CA SER A 129 15.10 -2.31 -17.04
C SER A 129 15.99 -3.39 -17.68
N PHE A 130 16.65 -4.17 -16.84
CA PHE A 130 17.49 -5.32 -17.29
C PHE A 130 16.73 -6.65 -17.32
N VAL A 131 15.46 -6.69 -16.93
CA VAL A 131 14.63 -7.90 -16.97
C VAL A 131 13.91 -7.95 -18.30
N ASP A 132 13.98 -9.10 -18.99
CA ASP A 132 13.23 -9.35 -20.20
C ASP A 132 11.73 -9.37 -19.87
N GLU A 133 11.01 -8.35 -20.34
CA GLU A 133 9.57 -8.21 -20.09
C GLU A 133 8.74 -9.38 -20.63
N ASN A 134 9.24 -10.13 -21.61
CA ASN A 134 8.53 -11.31 -22.15
C ASN A 134 8.54 -12.50 -21.17
N LYS A 135 9.44 -12.45 -20.18
CA LYS A 135 9.50 -13.45 -19.11
C LYS A 135 8.65 -13.10 -17.89
N LEU A 136 7.99 -11.94 -17.91
CA LEU A 136 7.14 -11.49 -16.82
C LEU A 136 5.68 -11.87 -17.09
N ASP A 137 4.99 -12.26 -16.03
CA ASP A 137 3.58 -12.65 -16.10
C ASP A 137 2.66 -11.48 -16.43
N THR A 138 1.52 -11.80 -17.05
CA THR A 138 0.41 -10.87 -17.20
C THR A 138 -0.64 -11.19 -16.14
N ARG A 139 -0.91 -10.23 -15.27
CA ARG A 139 -1.95 -10.35 -14.25
C ARG A 139 -3.31 -10.02 -14.84
N LYS A 140 -4.32 -10.72 -14.34
CA LYS A 140 -5.72 -10.49 -14.69
C LYS A 140 -6.52 -10.38 -13.40
N PHE A 141 -7.24 -9.28 -13.25
CA PHE A 141 -8.17 -9.07 -12.15
C PHE A 141 -9.60 -9.14 -12.70
N GLU A 142 -10.42 -10.00 -12.14
CA GLU A 142 -11.83 -10.18 -12.53
C GLU A 142 -12.72 -9.53 -11.46
N GLU A 143 -13.33 -8.39 -11.78
CA GLU A 143 -14.09 -7.59 -10.81
C GLU A 143 -15.26 -8.35 -10.17
N ALA A 144 -15.91 -9.21 -10.95
CA ALA A 144 -17.02 -10.00 -10.45
C ALA A 144 -16.61 -11.01 -9.38
N ARG A 145 -15.33 -11.42 -9.38
CA ARG A 145 -14.79 -12.47 -8.51
C ARG A 145 -13.82 -11.93 -7.46
N ASP A 146 -12.79 -11.20 -7.90
CA ASP A 146 -11.56 -11.01 -7.14
C ASP A 146 -11.67 -9.94 -6.02
N TYR A 147 -12.78 -9.22 -5.94
CA TYR A 147 -13.07 -8.38 -4.77
C TYR A 147 -13.46 -9.18 -3.54
N LEU A 148 -13.95 -10.40 -3.70
CA LEU A 148 -14.32 -11.29 -2.60
C LEU A 148 -13.30 -12.44 -2.49
N TRP A 149 -13.35 -13.16 -1.40
CA TRP A 149 -12.61 -14.39 -1.22
C TRP A 149 -13.55 -15.58 -1.41
N ALA A 150 -13.00 -16.69 -1.92
CA ALA A 150 -13.74 -17.94 -1.89
C ALA A 150 -14.02 -18.37 -0.44
N VAL A 151 -15.22 -18.87 -0.18
CA VAL A 151 -15.50 -19.59 1.05
C VAL A 151 -14.81 -20.97 0.93
N PRO A 152 -13.97 -21.36 1.89
CA PRO A 152 -13.33 -22.69 1.84
C PRO A 152 -14.36 -23.81 1.75
N ILE A 153 -14.10 -24.79 0.90
CA ILE A 153 -15.00 -25.95 0.71
C ILE A 153 -15.25 -26.70 2.02
N SER A 154 -14.25 -26.78 2.89
CA SER A 154 -14.41 -27.37 4.22
C SER A 154 -15.50 -26.69 5.04
N GLU A 155 -15.58 -25.36 4.97
CA GLU A 155 -16.59 -24.59 5.70
C GLU A 155 -17.99 -24.77 5.11
N ILE A 156 -18.11 -24.83 3.79
CA ILE A 156 -19.38 -25.12 3.11
C ILE A 156 -19.86 -26.53 3.47
N ASN A 157 -18.96 -27.50 3.54
CA ASN A 157 -19.33 -28.88 3.91
C ASN A 157 -19.79 -28.99 5.37
N LEU A 158 -19.25 -28.15 6.27
CA LEU A 158 -19.67 -28.10 7.66
C LEU A 158 -21.00 -27.34 7.85
N ASN A 159 -21.20 -26.30 7.06
CA ASN A 159 -22.40 -25.46 7.11
C ASN A 159 -22.93 -25.18 5.69
N PRO A 160 -23.86 -25.99 5.19
CA PRO A 160 -24.44 -25.84 3.86
C PRO A 160 -25.13 -24.50 3.59
N ASN A 161 -25.47 -23.74 4.64
CA ASN A 161 -26.04 -22.39 4.48
C ASN A 161 -25.04 -21.37 3.94
N LEU A 162 -23.74 -21.71 3.87
CA LEU A 162 -22.71 -20.89 3.22
C LEU A 162 -22.68 -21.07 1.70
N ALA A 163 -23.44 -22.00 1.15
CA ALA A 163 -23.61 -22.17 -0.30
C ALA A 163 -24.70 -21.23 -0.84
N PRO A 164 -24.59 -20.77 -2.09
CA PRO A 164 -23.46 -20.99 -2.99
C PRO A 164 -22.24 -20.15 -2.60
N ASN A 165 -21.07 -20.56 -3.11
CA ASN A 165 -19.84 -19.78 -2.94
C ASN A 165 -19.97 -18.36 -3.55
N ASN A 166 -19.03 -17.47 -3.21
CA ASN A 166 -18.98 -16.14 -3.82
C ASN A 166 -18.89 -16.22 -5.35
N PRO A 167 -19.43 -15.22 -6.08
CA PRO A 167 -19.46 -15.23 -7.55
C PRO A 167 -18.09 -15.52 -8.16
N GLY A 168 -18.07 -16.38 -9.20
CA GLY A 168 -16.85 -16.76 -9.90
C GLY A 168 -15.99 -17.85 -9.24
N TYR A 169 -16.37 -18.31 -8.07
CA TYR A 169 -15.81 -19.50 -7.41
C TYR A 169 -16.78 -20.67 -7.55
N GLY A 170 -16.27 -21.81 -8.03
CA GLY A 170 -17.07 -23.03 -8.10
C GLY A 170 -17.51 -23.55 -6.72
N ASN A 171 -18.54 -24.38 -6.71
CA ASN A 171 -18.96 -25.12 -5.52
C ASN A 171 -18.01 -26.28 -5.23
#